data_98df87c810fdab8bb146b9135533ec6e
#
_entry.id   98df87c810fdab8bb146b9135533ec6e
#
_cell.length_a   1.000
_cell.length_b   1.000
_cell.length_c   1.000
_cell.angle_alpha   90.00
_cell.angle_beta   90.00
_cell.angle_gamma   90.00
#
_symmetry.space_group_name_H-M   'P 1'
#
loop_
_entity.id
_entity.type
_entity.pdbx_description
1 polymer ?
#
loop_
_entity_poly.entity_id
_entity_poly.type
_entity_poly.pdbx_seq_one_letter_code
_entity_poly.pdbx_strand_id
1 'polypeptide(L)'
;MKGAIVQRVVEYVTKEIVEDADSVSVTIVEDGPDEVTAEVRAAKPDMGRVIGRRGRVAKSIRTIAQAAADEEGLQARVEFID
;
A
#
# COMPACT_ATOMS: atom_id res chain seq x y z
N MET A 1 15.21 0.55 7.60
CA MET A 1 14.61 1.28 6.48
C MET A 1 13.33 1.97 6.96
N LYS A 2 13.20 3.23 6.65
CA LYS A 2 12.01 4.00 6.95
C LYS A 2 10.83 3.49 6.13
N GLY A 3 9.72 3.18 6.79
CA GLY A 3 8.56 2.63 6.11
C GLY A 3 8.54 1.11 5.97
N ALA A 4 9.45 0.40 6.65
CA ALA A 4 9.51 -1.06 6.54
C ALA A 4 8.22 -1.74 7.02
N ILE A 5 7.61 -1.25 8.07
CA ILE A 5 6.36 -1.81 8.57
C ILE A 5 5.23 -1.51 7.59
N VAL A 6 5.19 -0.27 7.09
CA VAL A 6 4.20 0.13 6.07
C VAL A 6 4.31 -0.79 4.86
N GLN A 7 5.53 -0.99 4.35
CA GLN A 7 5.75 -1.84 3.17
C GLN A 7 5.21 -3.24 3.39
N ARG A 8 5.58 -3.85 4.51
CA ARG A 8 5.23 -5.24 4.83
C ARG A 8 3.72 -5.42 4.98
N VAL A 9 3.09 -4.50 5.70
CA VAL A 9 1.65 -4.58 5.95
C VAL A 9 0.84 -4.35 4.67
N VAL A 10 1.21 -3.32 3.90
CA VAL A 10 0.50 -3.02 2.65
C VAL A 10 0.68 -4.16 1.64
N GLU A 11 1.88 -4.71 1.54
CA GLU A 11 2.13 -5.84 0.66
C GLU A 11 1.31 -7.06 1.06
N TYR A 12 1.29 -7.38 2.35
CA TYR A 12 0.52 -8.51 2.85
C TYR A 12 -0.97 -8.37 2.53
N VAL A 13 -1.55 -7.22 2.86
CA VAL A 13 -2.99 -6.99 2.64
C VAL A 13 -3.31 -7.03 1.14
N THR A 14 -2.48 -6.41 0.31
CA THR A 14 -2.71 -6.38 -1.13
C THR A 14 -2.67 -7.80 -1.71
N LYS A 15 -1.71 -8.61 -1.28
CA LYS A 15 -1.59 -10.00 -1.75
C LYS A 15 -2.81 -10.84 -1.37
N GLU A 16 -3.47 -10.52 -0.27
CA GLU A 16 -4.67 -11.25 0.15
C GLU A 16 -5.90 -10.88 -0.68
N ILE A 17 -5.88 -9.76 -1.36
CA ILE A 17 -7.01 -9.25 -2.13
C ILE A 17 -6.97 -9.71 -3.58
N VAL A 18 -5.77 -9.80 -4.15
CA VAL A 18 -5.58 -10.09 -5.59
C VAL A 18 -5.57 -11.58 -5.88
N GLU A 19 -5.74 -11.93 -7.17
CA GLU A 19 -5.58 -13.30 -7.61
C GLU A 19 -4.12 -13.63 -7.91
N ASP A 20 -3.37 -12.66 -8.46
CA ASP A 20 -1.97 -12.84 -8.83
C ASP A 20 -1.06 -12.19 -7.79
N ALA A 21 -0.87 -12.88 -6.67
CA ALA A 21 -0.07 -12.35 -5.57
C ALA A 21 1.39 -12.12 -5.97
N ASP A 22 1.92 -12.93 -6.89
CA ASP A 22 3.32 -12.80 -7.31
C ASP A 22 3.60 -11.51 -8.07
N SER A 23 2.56 -10.89 -8.63
CA SER A 23 2.71 -9.62 -9.35
C SER A 23 2.58 -8.40 -8.44
N VAL A 24 2.30 -8.59 -7.16
CA VAL A 24 2.21 -7.47 -6.21
C VAL A 24 3.61 -7.02 -5.81
N SER A 25 3.84 -5.72 -5.89
CA SER A 25 5.04 -5.12 -5.32
C SER A 25 4.67 -3.83 -4.63
N VAL A 26 5.36 -3.53 -3.55
CA VAL A 26 5.18 -2.27 -2.81
C VAL A 26 6.56 -1.64 -2.65
N THR A 27 6.72 -0.47 -3.22
CA THR A 27 7.95 0.29 -3.15
C THR A 27 7.73 1.48 -2.23
N ILE A 28 8.64 1.69 -1.28
CA ILE A 28 8.55 2.83 -0.37
C ILE A 28 9.41 3.96 -0.92
N VAL A 29 8.81 5.13 -1.05
CA VAL A 29 9.49 6.36 -1.41
C VAL A 29 9.50 7.26 -0.18
N GLU A 30 10.66 7.73 0.21
CA GLU A 30 10.78 8.65 1.34
C GLU A 30 10.59 10.07 0.83
N ASP A 31 9.51 10.72 1.27
CA ASP A 31 9.14 12.06 0.80
C ASP A 31 9.69 13.17 1.67
N GLY A 32 10.09 12.84 2.87
CA GLY A 32 10.61 13.79 3.85
C GLY A 32 11.04 13.07 5.10
N PRO A 33 11.42 13.79 6.16
CA PRO A 33 11.91 13.14 7.40
C PRO A 33 10.89 12.21 8.02
N ASP A 34 9.59 12.55 7.91
CA ASP A 34 8.53 11.84 8.59
C ASP A 34 7.44 11.36 7.63
N GLU A 35 7.71 11.37 6.32
CA GLU A 35 6.70 11.05 5.32
C GLU A 35 7.20 10.02 4.33
N VAL A 36 6.35 9.03 4.04
CA VAL A 36 6.65 8.00 3.03
C VAL A 36 5.42 7.82 2.13
N THR A 37 5.68 7.33 0.91
CA THR A 37 4.63 6.89 0.00
C THR A 37 4.88 5.44 -0.32
N ALA A 38 3.84 4.63 -0.18
CA ALA A 38 3.86 3.23 -0.60
C ALA A 38 3.27 3.17 -2.01
N GLU A 39 4.11 2.85 -2.98
CA GLU A 39 3.68 2.67 -4.36
C GLU A 39 3.32 1.21 -4.56
N VAL A 40 2.05 0.96 -4.82
CA VAL A 40 1.50 -0.40 -4.94
C VAL A 40 1.29 -0.73 -6.40
N ARG A 41 1.87 -1.86 -6.83
CA ARG A 41 1.66 -2.40 -8.17
C ARG A 41 1.07 -3.78 -8.05
N ALA A 42 0.17 -4.10 -8.95
CA ALA A 42 -0.46 -5.41 -9.04
C ALA A 42 -0.66 -5.74 -10.51
N ALA A 43 -1.03 -6.98 -10.81
CA ALA A 43 -1.38 -7.37 -12.17
C ALA A 43 -2.57 -6.51 -12.63
N LYS A 44 -2.54 -6.10 -13.89
CA LYS A 44 -3.55 -5.20 -14.44
C LYS A 44 -4.99 -5.69 -14.19
N PRO A 45 -5.29 -6.99 -14.38
CA PRO A 45 -6.64 -7.47 -14.10
C PRO A 45 -7.07 -7.35 -12.63
N ASP A 46 -6.11 -7.23 -11.72
CA ASP A 46 -6.40 -7.14 -10.28
C ASP A 46 -6.59 -5.71 -9.80
N MET A 47 -6.26 -4.70 -10.62
CA MET A 47 -6.33 -3.32 -10.16
C MET A 47 -7.73 -2.91 -9.72
N GLY A 48 -8.76 -3.40 -10.40
CA GLY A 48 -10.13 -3.13 -10.00
C GLY A 48 -10.45 -3.63 -8.60
N ARG A 49 -9.89 -4.77 -8.21
CA ARG A 49 -10.08 -5.33 -6.86
C ARG A 49 -9.37 -4.49 -5.82
N VAL A 50 -8.16 -4.04 -6.15
CA VAL A 50 -7.33 -3.26 -5.21
C VAL A 50 -7.93 -1.89 -4.95
N ILE A 51 -8.53 -1.29 -5.97
CA ILE A 51 -9.22 0.00 -5.80
C ILE A 51 -10.58 -0.22 -5.13
N GLY A 52 -11.32 -1.22 -5.62
CA GLY A 52 -12.63 -1.55 -5.12
C GLY A 52 -13.72 -0.60 -5.59
N ARG A 53 -14.96 -0.98 -5.32
CA ARG A 53 -16.11 -0.18 -5.72
C ARG A 53 -16.07 1.16 -4.98
N ARG A 54 -16.10 2.25 -5.73
CA ARG A 54 -16.05 3.62 -5.20
C ARG A 54 -14.78 3.89 -4.40
N GLY A 55 -13.70 3.13 -4.69
CA GLY A 55 -12.44 3.31 -4.00
C GLY A 55 -12.43 2.81 -2.56
N ARG A 56 -13.38 1.98 -2.16
CA ARG A 56 -13.50 1.54 -0.76
C ARG A 56 -12.35 0.67 -0.29
N VAL A 57 -11.87 -0.23 -1.16
CA VAL A 57 -10.73 -1.08 -0.81
C VAL A 57 -9.47 -0.23 -0.68
N ALA A 58 -9.25 0.67 -1.65
CA ALA A 58 -8.12 1.59 -1.60
C ALA A 58 -8.14 2.42 -0.32
N LYS A 59 -9.31 2.91 0.08
CA LYS A 59 -9.44 3.67 1.31
C LYS A 59 -9.08 2.85 2.53
N SER A 60 -9.52 1.59 2.57
CA SER A 60 -9.19 0.69 3.67
C SER A 60 -7.68 0.42 3.72
N ILE A 61 -7.05 0.22 2.57
CA ILE A 61 -5.60 0.03 2.50
C ILE A 61 -4.88 1.26 3.03
N ARG A 62 -5.34 2.46 2.68
CA ARG A 62 -4.76 3.70 3.20
C ARG A 62 -4.87 3.81 4.71
N THR A 63 -6.00 3.40 5.27
CA THR A 63 -6.21 3.41 6.72
C THR A 63 -5.24 2.45 7.41
N ILE A 64 -5.08 1.26 6.85
CA ILE A 64 -4.16 0.25 7.39
C ILE A 64 -2.71 0.73 7.26
N ALA A 65 -2.37 1.36 6.14
CA ALA A 65 -1.03 1.89 5.92
C ALA A 65 -0.69 2.95 6.96
N GLN A 66 -1.63 3.84 7.27
CA GLN A 66 -1.38 4.87 8.28
C GLN A 66 -1.24 4.27 9.68
N ALA A 67 -2.02 3.24 9.99
CA ALA A 67 -1.89 2.55 11.27
C ALA A 67 -0.49 1.94 11.42
N ALA A 68 0.02 1.34 10.33
CA ALA A 68 1.38 0.80 10.31
C ALA A 68 2.43 1.91 10.44
N ALA A 69 2.19 3.05 9.76
CA ALA A 69 3.10 4.20 9.81
C ALA A 69 3.18 4.79 11.22
N ASP A 70 2.07 4.77 11.95
CA ASP A 70 2.04 5.28 13.32
C ASP A 70 3.04 4.56 14.21
N GLU A 71 3.28 3.28 13.96
CA GLU A 71 4.28 2.50 14.70
C GLU A 71 5.70 3.01 14.46
N GLU A 72 5.93 3.66 13.33
CA GLU A 72 7.24 4.20 12.96
C GLU A 72 7.31 5.72 13.13
N GLY A 73 6.24 6.35 13.60
CA GLY A 73 6.19 7.80 13.73
C GLY A 73 6.14 8.52 12.39
N LEU A 74 5.53 7.89 11.37
CA LEU A 74 5.51 8.42 10.01
C LEU A 74 4.09 8.75 9.55
N GLN A 75 4.03 9.62 8.54
CA GLN A 75 2.83 9.80 7.73
C GLN A 75 2.98 8.97 6.46
N ALA A 76 1.98 8.22 6.11
CA ALA A 76 2.03 7.36 4.93
C ALA A 76 0.97 7.73 3.91
N ARG A 77 1.39 7.78 2.65
CA ARG A 77 0.49 7.85 1.51
C ARG A 77 0.56 6.54 0.77
N VAL A 78 -0.51 6.19 0.08
CA VAL A 78 -0.54 5.01 -0.77
C VAL A 78 -0.94 5.44 -2.16
N GLU A 79 -0.14 5.10 -3.14
CA GLU A 79 -0.44 5.34 -4.56
C GLU A 79 -0.53 3.99 -5.26
N PHE A 80 -1.58 3.82 -6.03
CA PHE A 80 -1.78 2.63 -6.85
C PHE A 80 -1.30 2.92 -8.25
N ILE A 81 -0.26 2.21 -8.66
CA ILE A 81 0.43 2.48 -9.92
C ILE A 81 -0.07 1.49 -10.97
N ASP A 82 -0.49 2.02 -12.09
CA ASP A 82 -0.97 1.22 -13.22
C ASP A 82 0.16 0.70 -14.07
#